data_8ed9eea5f788fd8af77ca0cfc6426862
#
_entry.id   8ed9eea5f788fd8af77ca0cfc6426862
#
_cell.length_a   1.000
_cell.length_b   1.000
_cell.length_c   1.000
_cell.angle_alpha   90.00
_cell.angle_beta   90.00
_cell.angle_gamma   90.00
#
_symmetry.space_group_name_H-M   'P 1'
#
loop_
_entity.id
_entity.type
_entity.pdbx_description
1 polymer ?
#
loop_
_entity_poly.entity_id
_entity_poly.type
_entity_poly.pdbx_seq_one_letter_code
_entity_poly.pdbx_strand_id
1 'polypeptide(L)'
;LCFASMNLIVALVLVFATADGLQEPRLVCPRVLEERSSDGKLVLHIHDGLTLNLEQASVAAPQLRVIEELDDATITLMHDGNEINSNLYQDRQQLATVEVKRRENSAEITGIVGPDHRIEPAPAMERSESGLIPHLVHEIKHIKVHDNAVPFFKNVKGSRLTARDDYNNYGYPSKVTVEVFLVTDDTYYSRFKGPKEALVYACMLLNSVNLRLSDMYSPAVTLALTGIQSCRSQDGLYHSYALQYDMYALSSFQKYGVKMKAEFGNPDILFHLSGSDESYGNSFGATGIAYVGGVCSEYYVGLAQDDATLFSGEYIVTHELGHLLGCEHDGSSGTSVIEGHPGATSCSWNDGYVMSYVDKGANHQQFSHCSFEQMRFVLNKRGKDCWKIVSRTRNVTRKYPGYRPDLNMRICKTIYPNKHNLQAIVIKENGDECKLSCKVTESGGSWYSTIKDAPDFSSCGDSTACVKGRCIRATIRRKNSTGRRRR
;
A
#
# COMPACT_ATOMS: atom_id res chain seq x y z
N LEU A 1 -19.43 25.62 -16.75
CA LEU A 1 -20.45 26.31 -15.91
C LEU A 1 -20.12 26.28 -14.40
N CYS A 2 -18.87 26.00 -14.02
CA CYS A 2 -18.37 26.26 -12.65
C CYS A 2 -17.90 27.73 -12.44
N PHE A 3 -18.03 28.59 -13.42
CA PHE A 3 -17.40 29.92 -13.43
C PHE A 3 -18.25 31.09 -12.96
N ALA A 4 -19.50 30.91 -12.56
CA ALA A 4 -20.43 32.03 -12.41
C ALA A 4 -20.52 32.71 -11.02
N SER A 5 -19.82 32.25 -9.97
CA SER A 5 -19.90 32.93 -8.63
C SER A 5 -18.57 33.16 -7.92
N MET A 6 -17.49 33.31 -8.67
CA MET A 6 -16.13 33.30 -8.11
C MET A 6 -15.48 34.68 -7.89
N ASN A 7 -16.24 35.76 -7.82
CA ASN A 7 -15.63 37.11 -7.87
C ASN A 7 -15.32 37.77 -6.51
N LEU A 8 -15.50 37.13 -5.34
CA LEU A 8 -15.23 37.87 -4.07
C LEU A 8 -14.39 37.17 -3.01
N ILE A 9 -14.10 35.88 -3.09
CA ILE A 9 -13.33 35.17 -2.04
C ILE A 9 -11.93 34.72 -2.49
N VAL A 10 -11.67 34.63 -3.79
CA VAL A 10 -10.36 34.22 -4.33
C VAL A 10 -9.29 35.31 -4.19
N ALA A 11 -9.66 36.56 -3.96
CA ALA A 11 -8.71 37.66 -3.87
C ALA A 11 -7.86 37.71 -2.58
N LEU A 12 -8.17 36.90 -1.55
CA LEU A 12 -7.44 36.92 -0.28
C LEU A 12 -6.43 35.78 -0.06
N VAL A 13 -6.35 34.81 -0.97
CA VAL A 13 -5.38 33.69 -0.89
C VAL A 13 -4.21 33.87 -1.86
N LEU A 14 -4.24 34.89 -2.72
CA LEU A 14 -3.27 35.08 -3.82
C LEU A 14 -2.04 35.93 -3.49
N VAL A 15 -1.68 36.18 -2.23
CA VAL A 15 -0.57 37.11 -1.91
C VAL A 15 0.73 36.42 -1.46
N PHE A 16 0.79 35.10 -1.33
CA PHE A 16 2.04 34.39 -1.00
C PHE A 16 2.34 33.20 -1.91
N ALA A 17 2.64 33.48 -3.18
CA ALA A 17 3.32 32.52 -4.03
C ALA A 17 4.31 33.26 -4.92
N THR A 18 5.51 33.43 -4.42
CA THR A 18 6.66 33.79 -5.25
C THR A 18 7.65 32.64 -5.28
N ALA A 19 8.07 32.29 -6.50
CA ALA A 19 9.29 31.58 -6.83
C ALA A 19 9.33 30.08 -6.58
N ASP A 20 8.55 29.33 -7.34
CA ASP A 20 8.97 28.10 -8.02
C ASP A 20 7.83 27.78 -8.96
N GLY A 21 8.07 27.59 -10.25
CA GLY A 21 7.05 27.48 -11.32
C GLY A 21 5.98 26.40 -11.10
N LEU A 22 5.22 26.53 -10.02
CA LEU A 22 4.08 25.71 -9.64
C LEU A 22 2.92 26.07 -10.57
N GLN A 23 2.53 25.17 -11.47
CA GLN A 23 1.22 25.28 -12.08
C GLN A 23 0.17 25.21 -10.97
N GLU A 24 -0.71 26.20 -10.91
CA GLU A 24 -1.82 26.20 -9.95
C GLU A 24 -2.73 24.99 -10.21
N PRO A 25 -3.21 24.33 -9.14
CA PRO A 25 -4.12 23.20 -9.28
C PRO A 25 -5.36 23.59 -10.11
N ARG A 26 -5.75 22.75 -11.05
CA ARG A 26 -6.91 23.00 -11.88
C ARG A 26 -8.18 22.56 -11.15
N LEU A 27 -9.12 23.47 -10.92
CA LEU A 27 -10.43 23.16 -10.39
C LEU A 27 -11.31 22.54 -11.49
N VAL A 28 -11.91 21.38 -11.18
CA VAL A 28 -12.78 20.62 -12.07
C VAL A 28 -14.01 20.10 -11.33
N CYS A 29 -15.10 19.83 -12.06
CA CYS A 29 -16.28 19.16 -11.52
C CYS A 29 -16.55 17.88 -12.35
N PRO A 30 -15.93 16.76 -11.98
CA PRO A 30 -16.06 15.51 -12.72
C PRO A 30 -17.50 15.04 -12.84
N ARG A 31 -17.83 14.40 -13.98
CA ARG A 31 -19.17 13.88 -14.26
C ARG A 31 -19.10 12.43 -14.68
N VAL A 32 -19.95 11.62 -14.11
CA VAL A 32 -20.20 10.26 -14.59
C VAL A 32 -21.12 10.40 -15.82
N LEU A 33 -20.60 10.03 -16.99
CA LEU A 33 -21.37 10.11 -18.27
C LEU A 33 -22.17 8.84 -18.50
N GLU A 34 -21.59 7.66 -18.20
CA GLU A 34 -22.26 6.37 -18.27
C GLU A 34 -21.93 5.54 -17.03
N GLU A 35 -22.97 5.03 -16.38
CA GLU A 35 -22.81 4.20 -15.18
C GLU A 35 -22.51 2.73 -15.52
N ARG A 36 -22.89 2.27 -16.70
CA ARG A 36 -22.58 0.95 -17.26
C ARG A 36 -22.70 1.00 -18.78
N SER A 37 -21.57 1.02 -19.46
CA SER A 37 -21.56 0.60 -20.86
C SER A 37 -21.90 -0.90 -20.93
N SER A 38 -22.26 -1.41 -22.11
CA SER A 38 -22.58 -2.83 -22.33
C SER A 38 -21.47 -3.79 -21.88
N ASP A 39 -20.24 -3.30 -21.68
CA ASP A 39 -19.04 -4.00 -21.20
C ASP A 39 -18.71 -3.73 -19.71
N GLY A 40 -19.60 -3.06 -18.96
CA GLY A 40 -19.45 -2.83 -17.51
C GLY A 40 -18.50 -1.69 -17.12
N LYS A 41 -18.06 -0.87 -18.09
CA LYS A 41 -17.16 0.25 -17.84
C LYS A 41 -17.89 1.48 -17.32
N LEU A 42 -17.16 2.28 -16.51
CA LEU A 42 -17.60 3.57 -16.01
C LEU A 42 -16.90 4.67 -16.84
N VAL A 43 -17.68 5.50 -17.52
CA VAL A 43 -17.13 6.65 -18.25
C VAL A 43 -17.17 7.89 -17.37
N LEU A 44 -15.99 8.42 -17.06
CA LEU A 44 -15.81 9.55 -16.17
C LEU A 44 -15.17 10.73 -16.92
N HIS A 45 -15.94 11.80 -17.12
CA HIS A 45 -15.43 13.04 -17.68
C HIS A 45 -14.84 13.91 -16.56
N ILE A 46 -13.54 14.16 -16.62
CA ILE A 46 -12.81 15.00 -15.66
C ILE A 46 -12.88 16.47 -16.12
N HIS A 47 -12.47 16.75 -17.36
CA HIS A 47 -12.53 18.05 -18.04
C HIS A 47 -12.40 17.86 -19.56
N ASP A 48 -12.54 18.94 -20.35
CA ASP A 48 -12.58 18.90 -21.81
C ASP A 48 -11.40 18.18 -22.50
N GLY A 49 -10.26 18.09 -21.84
CA GLY A 49 -9.08 17.36 -22.34
C GLY A 49 -8.91 15.96 -21.78
N LEU A 50 -9.77 15.49 -20.82
CA LEU A 50 -9.56 14.22 -20.13
C LEU A 50 -10.89 13.55 -19.79
N THR A 51 -11.12 12.40 -20.43
CA THR A 51 -12.20 11.46 -20.12
C THR A 51 -11.60 10.08 -19.90
N LEU A 52 -11.95 9.44 -18.80
CA LEU A 52 -11.46 8.12 -18.41
C LEU A 52 -12.51 7.06 -18.73
N ASN A 53 -12.06 5.94 -19.32
CA ASN A 53 -12.86 4.73 -19.54
C ASN A 53 -12.46 3.70 -18.51
N LEU A 54 -13.09 3.76 -17.35
CA LEU A 54 -12.70 3.04 -16.15
C LEU A 54 -13.23 1.62 -16.14
N GLU A 55 -12.35 0.65 -15.96
CA GLU A 55 -12.66 -0.73 -15.57
C GLU A 55 -12.29 -0.95 -14.09
N GLN A 56 -12.94 -1.91 -13.44
CA GLN A 56 -12.65 -2.23 -12.04
C GLN A 56 -11.26 -2.83 -11.92
N ALA A 57 -10.44 -2.28 -10.99
CA ALA A 57 -9.13 -2.80 -10.64
C ALA A 57 -9.22 -3.77 -9.45
N SER A 58 -8.29 -4.73 -9.39
CA SER A 58 -8.22 -5.70 -8.29
C SER A 58 -6.76 -5.87 -7.86
N VAL A 59 -6.37 -5.13 -6.84
CA VAL A 59 -4.99 -5.05 -6.33
C VAL A 59 -4.90 -5.52 -4.89
N ALA A 60 -5.91 -5.25 -4.07
CA ALA A 60 -5.94 -5.70 -2.69
C ALA A 60 -6.15 -7.21 -2.61
N ALA A 61 -5.30 -7.93 -1.87
CA ALA A 61 -5.57 -9.31 -1.49
C ALA A 61 -6.88 -9.38 -0.68
N PRO A 62 -7.63 -10.49 -0.72
CA PRO A 62 -8.90 -10.60 0.00
C PRO A 62 -8.83 -10.26 1.48
N GLN A 63 -7.69 -10.51 2.10
CA GLN A 63 -7.41 -10.14 3.50
C GLN A 63 -6.12 -9.35 3.56
N LEU A 64 -6.23 -8.08 3.95
CA LEU A 64 -5.10 -7.18 4.13
C LEU A 64 -4.70 -7.11 5.60
N ARG A 65 -3.40 -7.19 5.87
CA ARG A 65 -2.84 -6.99 7.20
C ARG A 65 -2.41 -5.56 7.38
N VAL A 66 -2.83 -4.92 8.46
CA VAL A 66 -2.22 -3.68 8.95
C VAL A 66 -1.55 -4.01 10.27
N ILE A 67 -0.23 -3.81 10.31
CA ILE A 67 0.56 -4.06 11.52
C ILE A 67 0.92 -2.69 12.12
N GLU A 68 0.39 -2.41 13.31
CA GLU A 68 0.71 -1.20 14.07
C GLU A 68 1.57 -1.58 15.27
N GLU A 69 2.64 -0.84 15.48
CA GLU A 69 3.50 -0.98 16.64
C GLU A 69 3.05 -0.03 17.76
N LEU A 70 2.83 -0.59 18.95
CA LEU A 70 2.61 0.13 20.19
C LEU A 70 3.88 0.04 21.06
N ASP A 71 3.93 0.80 22.15
CA ASP A 71 5.12 0.83 23.03
C ASP A 71 5.50 -0.55 23.58
N ASP A 72 4.50 -1.36 23.95
CA ASP A 72 4.68 -2.68 24.56
C ASP A 72 4.09 -3.85 23.76
N ALA A 73 3.48 -3.57 22.61
CA ALA A 73 2.78 -4.58 21.81
C ALA A 73 2.79 -4.25 20.31
N THR A 74 2.57 -5.26 19.48
CA THR A 74 2.26 -5.13 18.06
C THR A 74 0.84 -5.61 17.82
N ILE A 75 0.05 -4.82 17.10
CA ILE A 75 -1.32 -5.16 16.74
C ILE A 75 -1.37 -5.48 15.26
N THR A 76 -2.00 -6.60 14.90
CA THR A 76 -2.33 -6.91 13.51
C THR A 76 -3.83 -6.80 13.30
N LEU A 77 -4.23 -5.84 12.49
CA LEU A 77 -5.60 -5.62 12.07
C LEU A 77 -5.82 -6.30 10.72
N MET A 78 -7.01 -6.87 10.51
CA MET A 78 -7.36 -7.50 9.23
C MET A 78 -8.48 -6.69 8.57
N HIS A 79 -8.20 -6.21 7.36
CA HIS A 79 -9.14 -5.46 6.52
C HIS A 79 -9.63 -6.32 5.36
N ASP A 80 -10.86 -6.08 4.92
CA ASP A 80 -11.42 -6.73 3.73
C ASP A 80 -10.92 -5.99 2.47
N GLY A 81 -10.06 -6.66 1.70
CA GLY A 81 -9.54 -6.11 0.45
C GLY A 81 -10.60 -6.01 -0.65
N ASN A 82 -11.68 -6.81 -0.59
CA ASN A 82 -12.75 -6.71 -1.57
C ASN A 82 -13.51 -5.38 -1.42
N GLU A 83 -13.63 -4.85 -0.20
CA GLU A 83 -14.21 -3.53 0.02
C GLU A 83 -13.38 -2.43 -0.66
N ILE A 84 -12.04 -2.54 -0.63
CA ILE A 84 -11.17 -1.59 -1.33
C ILE A 84 -11.31 -1.77 -2.84
N ASN A 85 -11.16 -3.01 -3.34
CA ASN A 85 -11.25 -3.30 -4.78
C ASN A 85 -12.59 -2.86 -5.38
N SER A 86 -13.69 -2.87 -4.61
CA SER A 86 -15.02 -2.48 -5.11
C SER A 86 -15.10 -1.01 -5.55
N ASN A 87 -14.24 -0.15 -5.00
CA ASN A 87 -14.16 1.27 -5.31
C ASN A 87 -12.93 1.65 -6.14
N LEU A 88 -12.07 0.68 -6.46
CA LEU A 88 -10.84 0.92 -7.20
C LEU A 88 -11.05 0.68 -8.69
N TYR A 89 -10.70 1.67 -9.50
CA TYR A 89 -10.87 1.67 -10.95
C TYR A 89 -9.58 2.06 -11.65
N GLN A 90 -9.46 1.64 -12.91
CA GLN A 90 -8.30 1.93 -13.76
C GLN A 90 -8.70 2.23 -15.20
N ASP A 91 -7.87 3.03 -15.87
CA ASP A 91 -7.88 3.20 -17.33
C ASP A 91 -6.46 2.93 -17.85
N ARG A 92 -6.32 1.84 -18.61
CA ARG A 92 -4.99 1.41 -19.12
C ARG A 92 -4.43 2.36 -20.15
N GLN A 93 -5.29 2.98 -20.96
CA GLN A 93 -4.84 3.89 -22.02
C GLN A 93 -4.33 5.21 -21.46
N GLN A 94 -4.94 5.68 -20.39
CA GLN A 94 -4.57 6.92 -19.71
C GLN A 94 -3.56 6.70 -18.57
N LEU A 95 -3.16 5.45 -18.26
CA LEU A 95 -2.38 5.09 -17.08
C LEU A 95 -3.00 5.67 -15.78
N ALA A 96 -4.33 5.64 -15.71
CA ALA A 96 -5.06 6.19 -14.58
C ALA A 96 -5.47 5.07 -13.59
N THR A 97 -5.38 5.38 -12.31
CA THR A 97 -5.85 4.54 -11.21
C THR A 97 -6.48 5.42 -10.15
N VAL A 98 -7.77 5.17 -9.85
CA VAL A 98 -8.56 6.04 -8.98
C VAL A 98 -9.46 5.24 -8.04
N GLU A 99 -9.64 5.76 -6.82
CA GLU A 99 -10.76 5.38 -5.97
C GLU A 99 -11.97 6.24 -6.35
N VAL A 100 -13.12 5.61 -6.62
CA VAL A 100 -14.38 6.29 -6.94
C VAL A 100 -15.41 5.95 -5.88
N LYS A 101 -15.71 6.90 -4.99
CA LYS A 101 -16.78 6.79 -4.00
C LYS A 101 -18.04 7.44 -4.55
N ARG A 102 -19.01 6.62 -4.92
CA ARG A 102 -20.30 7.10 -5.46
C ARG A 102 -21.15 7.77 -4.39
N ARG A 103 -21.81 8.85 -4.78
CA ARG A 103 -22.85 9.55 -4.04
C ARG A 103 -24.08 9.63 -4.93
N GLU A 104 -25.25 9.96 -4.41
CA GLU A 104 -26.54 9.92 -5.14
C GLU A 104 -26.48 10.54 -6.55
N ASN A 105 -25.86 11.71 -6.72
CA ASN A 105 -25.77 12.41 -8.01
C ASN A 105 -24.35 12.83 -8.38
N SER A 106 -23.32 12.32 -7.68
CA SER A 106 -21.94 12.72 -7.86
C SER A 106 -20.98 11.62 -7.42
N ALA A 107 -19.67 11.83 -7.56
CA ALA A 107 -18.65 10.94 -7.07
C ALA A 107 -17.49 11.73 -6.43
N GLU A 108 -16.95 11.20 -5.35
CA GLU A 108 -15.64 11.61 -4.84
C GLU A 108 -14.59 10.75 -5.52
N ILE A 109 -13.59 11.39 -6.12
CA ILE A 109 -12.56 10.74 -6.91
C ILE A 109 -11.21 11.13 -6.33
N THR A 110 -10.38 10.13 -6.06
CA THR A 110 -9.01 10.34 -5.57
C THR A 110 -8.08 9.40 -6.31
N GLY A 111 -6.90 9.87 -6.75
CA GLY A 111 -5.90 9.01 -7.36
C GLY A 111 -5.17 9.65 -8.53
N ILE A 112 -4.58 8.80 -9.37
CA ILE A 112 -3.80 9.17 -10.55
C ILE A 112 -4.74 9.19 -11.77
N VAL A 113 -4.73 10.29 -12.52
CA VAL A 113 -5.60 10.47 -13.70
C VAL A 113 -4.79 10.61 -15.01
N GLY A 114 -3.60 10.11 -15.00
CA GLY A 114 -2.60 10.14 -16.08
C GLY A 114 -1.21 10.10 -15.45
N PRO A 115 -0.15 9.87 -16.22
CA PRO A 115 1.18 9.66 -15.68
C PRO A 115 1.68 10.84 -14.84
N ASP A 116 1.24 12.07 -15.17
CA ASP A 116 1.77 13.29 -14.57
C ASP A 116 0.71 14.04 -13.73
N HIS A 117 -0.49 13.48 -13.52
CA HIS A 117 -1.56 14.18 -12.81
C HIS A 117 -2.27 13.31 -11.79
N ARG A 118 -2.60 13.90 -10.65
CA ARG A 118 -3.45 13.35 -9.60
C ARG A 118 -4.70 14.20 -9.38
N ILE A 119 -5.74 13.59 -8.87
CA ILE A 119 -7.01 14.24 -8.54
C ILE A 119 -7.40 13.97 -7.09
N GLU A 120 -7.97 14.98 -6.44
CA GLU A 120 -8.54 14.85 -5.10
C GLU A 120 -9.77 15.76 -4.94
N PRO A 121 -10.73 15.43 -4.06
CA PRO A 121 -11.85 16.33 -3.75
C PRO A 121 -11.35 17.65 -3.16
N ALA A 122 -12.04 18.75 -3.48
CA ALA A 122 -11.81 20.07 -2.88
C ALA A 122 -12.77 20.30 -1.71
N PRO A 123 -12.47 19.83 -0.48
CA PRO A 123 -13.44 19.75 0.63
C PRO A 123 -13.89 21.10 1.17
N ALA A 124 -13.10 22.16 0.93
CA ALA A 124 -13.42 23.53 1.38
C ALA A 124 -14.41 24.26 0.45
N MET A 125 -14.77 23.62 -0.67
CA MET A 125 -15.68 24.24 -1.66
C MET A 125 -17.08 23.65 -1.55
N GLU A 126 -18.08 24.52 -1.68
CA GLU A 126 -19.46 24.09 -1.81
C GLU A 126 -19.69 23.32 -3.09
N ARG A 127 -20.69 22.43 -3.09
CA ARG A 127 -21.10 21.72 -4.31
C ARG A 127 -21.53 22.73 -5.37
N SER A 128 -21.29 22.38 -6.64
CA SER A 128 -21.78 23.18 -7.76
C SER A 128 -23.32 23.29 -7.72
N GLU A 129 -23.89 24.24 -8.44
CA GLU A 129 -25.35 24.38 -8.58
C GLU A 129 -25.99 23.08 -9.13
N SER A 130 -25.25 22.28 -9.89
CA SER A 130 -25.67 20.95 -10.36
C SER A 130 -25.45 19.81 -9.35
N GLY A 131 -25.01 20.10 -8.12
CA GLY A 131 -24.77 19.12 -7.06
C GLY A 131 -23.44 18.33 -7.20
N LEU A 132 -22.61 18.65 -8.21
CA LEU A 132 -21.33 18.00 -8.42
C LEU A 132 -20.30 18.42 -7.36
N ILE A 133 -19.46 17.48 -6.96
CA ILE A 133 -18.37 17.72 -6.02
C ILE A 133 -17.19 18.34 -6.79
N PRO A 134 -16.69 19.53 -6.37
CA PRO A 134 -15.47 20.09 -6.94
C PRO A 134 -14.24 19.26 -6.59
N HIS A 135 -13.31 19.16 -7.52
CA HIS A 135 -12.03 18.48 -7.35
C HIS A 135 -10.89 19.37 -7.84
N LEU A 136 -9.70 19.09 -7.30
CA LEU A 136 -8.46 19.68 -7.76
C LEU A 136 -7.64 18.65 -8.53
N VAL A 137 -7.20 18.99 -9.72
CA VAL A 137 -6.22 18.23 -10.48
C VAL A 137 -4.87 18.92 -10.31
N HIS A 138 -3.91 18.18 -9.77
CA HIS A 138 -2.54 18.63 -9.51
C HIS A 138 -1.59 17.91 -10.45
N GLU A 139 -0.51 18.58 -10.83
CA GLU A 139 0.66 17.93 -11.42
C GLU A 139 1.37 17.08 -10.37
N ILE A 140 1.80 15.87 -10.73
CA ILE A 140 2.63 15.01 -9.88
C ILE A 140 4.08 15.45 -10.07
N LYS A 141 4.71 15.92 -9.01
CA LYS A 141 6.15 16.22 -9.01
C LYS A 141 6.91 14.93 -8.75
N HIS A 142 7.26 14.22 -9.82
CA HIS A 142 7.99 12.97 -9.69
C HIS A 142 9.38 13.17 -9.09
N ILE A 143 9.70 12.31 -8.13
CA ILE A 143 11.04 12.17 -7.58
C ILE A 143 11.93 11.60 -8.69
N LYS A 144 13.06 12.25 -8.96
CA LYS A 144 14.00 11.78 -9.97
C LYS A 144 14.65 10.49 -9.53
N VAL A 145 14.68 9.51 -10.43
CA VAL A 145 15.33 8.22 -10.15
C VAL A 145 16.84 8.40 -10.10
N HIS A 146 17.41 8.00 -8.98
CA HIS A 146 18.83 7.80 -8.77
C HIS A 146 18.97 6.55 -7.92
N ASP A 147 19.42 5.47 -8.51
CA ASP A 147 19.58 4.19 -7.82
C ASP A 147 20.91 3.50 -8.19
N ASN A 148 21.17 2.40 -7.50
CA ASN A 148 22.18 1.44 -7.86
C ASN A 148 21.53 0.06 -7.90
N ALA A 149 21.40 -0.54 -9.07
CA ALA A 149 21.00 -1.93 -9.21
C ALA A 149 21.94 -2.83 -8.40
N VAL A 150 21.40 -3.54 -7.42
CA VAL A 150 22.20 -4.29 -6.47
C VAL A 150 22.14 -5.78 -6.73
N PRO A 151 23.24 -6.41 -7.20
CA PRO A 151 23.34 -7.86 -7.20
C PRO A 151 23.50 -8.38 -5.76
N PHE A 152 22.76 -9.43 -5.39
CA PHE A 152 22.96 -10.05 -4.08
C PHE A 152 24.25 -10.87 -4.04
N PHE A 153 25.03 -10.77 -2.94
CA PHE A 153 26.34 -11.41 -2.85
C PHE A 153 26.25 -12.95 -2.72
N LYS A 154 27.14 -13.63 -3.43
CA LYS A 154 27.23 -15.09 -3.59
C LYS A 154 27.64 -15.89 -2.33
N ASN A 155 27.81 -15.29 -1.16
CA ASN A 155 28.42 -15.92 0.03
C ASN A 155 27.47 -16.69 0.95
N VAL A 156 26.25 -17.02 0.53
CA VAL A 156 25.38 -17.88 1.31
C VAL A 156 25.46 -19.30 0.74
N LYS A 157 26.18 -20.18 1.43
CA LYS A 157 26.13 -21.62 1.20
C LYS A 157 24.64 -22.07 1.29
N GLY A 158 24.03 -22.33 0.16
CA GLY A 158 22.69 -22.94 0.11
C GLY A 158 21.71 -22.40 -0.94
N SER A 159 21.86 -21.20 -1.46
CA SER A 159 20.95 -20.71 -2.50
C SER A 159 21.59 -20.71 -3.89
N ARG A 160 22.10 -21.86 -4.33
CA ARG A 160 22.23 -22.08 -5.75
C ARG A 160 20.80 -22.18 -6.29
N LEU A 161 20.36 -21.17 -7.04
CA LEU A 161 19.25 -21.34 -7.97
C LEU A 161 19.71 -22.34 -9.03
N THR A 162 19.78 -23.62 -8.65
CA THR A 162 19.93 -24.70 -9.62
C THR A 162 18.62 -24.72 -10.38
N ALA A 163 18.71 -24.60 -11.70
CA ALA A 163 17.62 -25.04 -12.56
C ALA A 163 17.28 -26.47 -12.10
N ARG A 164 16.14 -26.64 -11.44
CA ARG A 164 15.60 -27.97 -11.20
C ARG A 164 15.22 -28.52 -12.57
N ASP A 165 15.81 -29.65 -12.93
CA ASP A 165 15.58 -30.36 -14.18
C ASP A 165 14.13 -30.86 -14.39
N ASP A 166 13.17 -30.37 -13.64
CA ASP A 166 11.74 -30.71 -13.76
C ASP A 166 10.98 -29.85 -14.80
N TYR A 167 11.69 -29.10 -15.64
CA TYR A 167 11.08 -28.19 -16.63
C TYR A 167 10.25 -28.86 -17.72
N ASN A 168 10.37 -30.18 -17.89
CA ASN A 168 9.79 -30.86 -19.05
C ASN A 168 8.34 -31.37 -18.88
N ASN A 169 7.69 -31.21 -17.70
CA ASN A 169 6.37 -31.80 -17.48
C ASN A 169 5.26 -30.87 -16.96
N TYR A 170 5.52 -29.59 -16.68
CA TYR A 170 4.49 -28.63 -16.26
C TYR A 170 4.63 -27.34 -17.04
N GLY A 171 3.64 -27.01 -17.86
CA GLY A 171 3.57 -25.74 -18.58
C GLY A 171 3.70 -24.55 -17.62
N TYR A 172 4.33 -23.47 -18.08
CA TYR A 172 4.37 -22.20 -17.35
C TYR A 172 2.95 -21.70 -17.08
N PRO A 173 2.70 -21.06 -15.91
CA PRO A 173 1.40 -20.45 -15.67
C PRO A 173 1.16 -19.33 -16.68
N SER A 174 -0.07 -19.18 -17.12
CA SER A 174 -0.45 -18.03 -17.97
C SER A 174 -0.42 -16.70 -17.22
N LYS A 175 -0.56 -16.76 -15.87
CA LYS A 175 -0.58 -15.60 -14.97
C LYS A 175 0.15 -15.91 -13.66
N VAL A 176 0.94 -14.94 -13.19
CA VAL A 176 1.59 -14.92 -11.87
C VAL A 176 1.08 -13.72 -11.09
N THR A 177 0.67 -13.95 -9.85
CA THR A 177 0.37 -12.86 -8.91
C THR A 177 1.49 -12.79 -7.88
N VAL A 178 2.19 -11.67 -7.83
CA VAL A 178 3.28 -11.39 -6.88
C VAL A 178 2.69 -10.66 -5.68
N GLU A 179 2.83 -11.25 -4.51
CA GLU A 179 2.30 -10.73 -3.25
C GLU A 179 3.27 -9.73 -2.63
N VAL A 180 2.83 -8.47 -2.50
CA VAL A 180 3.63 -7.35 -1.99
C VAL A 180 3.13 -6.94 -0.60
N PHE A 181 4.04 -6.85 0.37
CA PHE A 181 3.78 -6.25 1.67
C PHE A 181 4.59 -4.97 1.82
N LEU A 182 3.94 -3.88 2.26
CA LEU A 182 4.59 -2.59 2.43
C LEU A 182 5.01 -2.36 3.88
N VAL A 183 6.18 -1.77 4.06
CA VAL A 183 6.64 -1.24 5.34
C VAL A 183 6.87 0.26 5.16
N THR A 184 6.40 1.06 6.10
CA THR A 184 6.52 2.52 6.03
C THR A 184 7.13 3.09 7.30
N ASP A 185 7.76 4.24 7.24
CA ASP A 185 8.10 5.02 8.42
C ASP A 185 6.88 5.77 8.99
N ASP A 186 7.04 6.28 10.22
CA ASP A 186 5.98 7.03 10.90
C ASP A 186 5.66 8.36 10.18
N THR A 187 6.65 8.98 9.55
CA THR A 187 6.49 10.24 8.83
C THR A 187 5.55 10.04 7.65
N TYR A 188 5.76 8.96 6.90
CA TYR A 188 4.91 8.56 5.79
C TYR A 188 3.51 8.19 6.27
N TYR A 189 3.42 7.28 7.25
CA TYR A 189 2.12 6.75 7.71
C TYR A 189 1.22 7.79 8.37
N SER A 190 1.81 8.75 9.08
CA SER A 190 1.08 9.81 9.78
C SER A 190 0.34 10.79 8.85
N ARG A 191 0.68 10.79 7.55
CA ARG A 191 -0.02 11.61 6.55
C ARG A 191 -1.42 11.10 6.23
N PHE A 192 -1.72 9.84 6.53
CA PHE A 192 -3.04 9.25 6.32
C PHE A 192 -3.93 9.39 7.55
N LYS A 193 -5.22 9.62 7.34
CA LYS A 193 -6.22 9.70 8.44
C LYS A 193 -6.43 8.37 9.16
N GLY A 194 -5.95 7.27 8.58
CA GLY A 194 -6.02 5.96 9.19
C GLY A 194 -5.67 4.82 8.22
N PRO A 195 -5.70 3.56 8.72
CA PRO A 195 -5.26 2.39 7.99
C PRO A 195 -5.92 2.21 6.62
N LYS A 196 -7.22 2.49 6.53
CA LYS A 196 -7.97 2.30 5.27
C LYS A 196 -7.48 3.25 4.18
N GLU A 197 -7.21 4.51 4.50
CA GLU A 197 -6.70 5.49 3.54
C GLU A 197 -5.30 5.10 3.06
N ALA A 198 -4.42 4.67 3.97
CA ALA A 198 -3.09 4.15 3.63
C ALA A 198 -3.15 2.93 2.70
N LEU A 199 -4.06 1.99 2.97
CA LEU A 199 -4.26 0.80 2.13
C LEU A 199 -4.78 1.16 0.73
N VAL A 200 -5.73 2.09 0.64
CA VAL A 200 -6.29 2.55 -0.65
C VAL A 200 -5.19 3.24 -1.47
N TYR A 201 -4.42 4.13 -0.86
CA TYR A 201 -3.28 4.77 -1.51
C TYR A 201 -2.25 3.75 -1.99
N ALA A 202 -1.86 2.81 -1.15
CA ALA A 202 -0.94 1.72 -1.49
C ALA A 202 -1.47 0.86 -2.66
N CYS A 203 -2.77 0.58 -2.70
CA CYS A 203 -3.38 -0.12 -3.83
C CYS A 203 -3.28 0.68 -5.13
N MET A 204 -3.54 1.99 -5.09
CA MET A 204 -3.41 2.84 -6.27
C MET A 204 -1.96 2.92 -6.74
N LEU A 205 -1.00 3.05 -5.83
CA LEU A 205 0.42 3.07 -6.13
C LEU A 205 0.87 1.75 -6.80
N LEU A 206 0.48 0.60 -6.26
CA LEU A 206 0.80 -0.70 -6.89
C LEU A 206 0.03 -0.93 -8.18
N ASN A 207 -1.18 -0.36 -8.32
CA ASN A 207 -1.93 -0.49 -9.56
C ASN A 207 -1.30 0.30 -10.71
N SER A 208 -0.68 1.44 -10.44
CA SER A 208 0.07 2.18 -11.47
C SER A 208 1.22 1.35 -12.03
N VAL A 209 1.89 0.57 -11.18
CA VAL A 209 2.90 -0.42 -11.62
C VAL A 209 2.26 -1.53 -12.45
N ASN A 210 1.11 -2.06 -12.01
CA ASN A 210 0.36 -3.08 -12.75
C ASN A 210 -0.05 -2.62 -14.14
N LEU A 211 -0.41 -1.36 -14.29
CA LEU A 211 -0.74 -0.79 -15.61
C LEU A 211 0.45 -0.86 -16.55
N ARG A 212 1.68 -0.59 -16.07
CA ARG A 212 2.91 -0.70 -16.86
C ARG A 212 3.36 -2.15 -17.09
N LEU A 213 2.97 -3.07 -16.22
CA LEU A 213 3.20 -4.50 -16.40
C LEU A 213 2.16 -5.16 -17.31
N SER A 214 1.10 -4.45 -17.71
CA SER A 214 -0.03 -5.03 -18.44
C SER A 214 0.33 -5.58 -19.82
N ASP A 215 1.43 -5.13 -20.42
CA ASP A 215 1.94 -5.63 -21.70
C ASP A 215 2.78 -6.91 -21.54
N MET A 216 3.06 -7.33 -20.32
CA MET A 216 3.76 -8.58 -20.06
C MET A 216 2.83 -9.79 -20.23
N TYR A 217 3.28 -10.76 -21.01
CA TYR A 217 2.55 -12.03 -21.24
C TYR A 217 3.48 -13.22 -21.11
N SER A 218 2.91 -14.39 -20.84
CA SER A 218 3.59 -15.68 -20.73
C SER A 218 4.77 -15.71 -19.74
N PRO A 219 4.53 -15.44 -18.45
CA PRO A 219 3.26 -15.18 -17.80
C PRO A 219 2.85 -13.70 -17.81
N ALA A 220 1.56 -13.40 -17.74
CA ALA A 220 1.08 -12.10 -17.33
C ALA A 220 1.38 -11.92 -15.82
N VAL A 221 1.89 -10.77 -15.43
CA VAL A 221 2.25 -10.48 -14.04
C VAL A 221 1.34 -9.42 -13.45
N THR A 222 0.89 -9.64 -12.22
CA THR A 222 0.18 -8.64 -11.43
C THR A 222 0.70 -8.62 -10.01
N LEU A 223 0.87 -7.43 -9.45
CA LEU A 223 1.18 -7.22 -8.04
C LEU A 223 -0.11 -7.17 -7.23
N ALA A 224 -0.11 -7.82 -6.06
CA ALA A 224 -1.22 -7.77 -5.13
C ALA A 224 -0.74 -7.29 -3.76
N LEU A 225 -1.36 -6.25 -3.21
CA LEU A 225 -1.08 -5.78 -1.86
C LEU A 225 -1.61 -6.79 -0.84
N THR A 226 -0.76 -7.23 0.09
CA THR A 226 -1.14 -8.15 1.18
C THR A 226 -1.20 -7.46 2.54
N GLY A 227 -0.65 -6.29 2.68
CA GLY A 227 -0.73 -5.49 3.89
C GLY A 227 0.28 -4.36 3.96
N ILE A 228 0.23 -3.65 5.09
CA ILE A 228 1.10 -2.53 5.41
C ILE A 228 1.50 -2.56 6.88
N GLN A 229 2.72 -2.16 7.19
CA GLN A 229 3.20 -1.91 8.54
C GLN A 229 3.74 -0.49 8.66
N SER A 230 3.35 0.23 9.71
CA SER A 230 4.04 1.45 10.15
C SER A 230 5.09 1.08 11.17
N CYS A 231 6.36 1.43 10.91
CA CYS A 231 7.47 1.24 11.84
C CYS A 231 7.74 2.54 12.59
N ARG A 232 7.73 2.48 13.93
CA ARG A 232 8.13 3.61 14.75
C ARG A 232 9.65 3.76 14.81
N SER A 233 10.08 4.99 14.88
CA SER A 233 11.47 5.42 14.87
C SER A 233 12.40 4.85 15.95
N GLN A 234 11.88 4.16 16.95
CA GLN A 234 12.63 3.75 18.15
C GLN A 234 13.08 2.29 18.15
N ASP A 235 12.64 1.46 17.22
CA ASP A 235 13.07 0.07 17.18
C ASP A 235 14.41 -0.07 16.45
N GLY A 236 15.49 0.07 17.18
CA GLY A 236 16.91 0.11 16.80
C GLY A 236 17.47 -0.89 15.78
N LEU A 237 16.64 -1.64 15.07
CA LEU A 237 17.02 -2.53 13.96
C LEU A 237 16.84 -1.90 12.57
N TYR A 238 16.03 -0.85 12.49
CA TYR A 238 15.61 -0.30 11.21
C TYR A 238 15.91 1.20 11.06
N HIS A 239 15.96 1.92 12.16
CA HIS A 239 15.73 3.36 12.19
C HIS A 239 16.87 4.29 11.79
N SER A 240 18.10 3.93 11.99
CA SER A 240 19.20 4.83 11.61
C SER A 240 19.66 4.68 10.16
N TYR A 241 19.08 3.73 9.41
CA TYR A 241 19.59 3.34 8.10
C TYR A 241 18.57 3.50 6.95
N ALA A 242 17.30 3.63 7.26
CA ALA A 242 16.25 3.80 6.24
C ALA A 242 16.31 5.18 5.52
N LEU A 243 17.07 6.11 6.07
CA LEU A 243 17.26 7.46 5.52
C LEU A 243 18.36 7.53 4.45
N GLN A 244 19.13 6.45 4.28
CA GLN A 244 20.15 6.37 3.25
C GLN A 244 19.83 5.19 2.35
N TYR A 245 19.39 5.46 1.13
CA TYR A 245 19.13 4.42 0.13
C TYR A 245 20.45 3.82 -0.35
N ASP A 246 21.14 3.13 0.54
CA ASP A 246 22.42 2.49 0.30
C ASP A 246 22.38 0.98 0.58
N MET A 247 23.47 0.32 0.28
CA MET A 247 23.65 -1.13 0.51
C MET A 247 23.47 -1.55 1.96
N TYR A 248 23.78 -0.66 2.90
CA TYR A 248 23.69 -0.96 4.32
C TYR A 248 22.22 -0.94 4.77
N ALA A 249 21.46 0.07 4.34
CA ALA A 249 20.02 0.16 4.56
C ALA A 249 19.28 -1.03 3.94
N LEU A 250 19.57 -1.36 2.68
CA LEU A 250 18.97 -2.49 1.98
C LEU A 250 19.28 -3.83 2.70
N SER A 251 20.56 -4.06 3.10
CA SER A 251 20.96 -5.27 3.84
C SER A 251 20.32 -5.36 5.22
N SER A 252 20.16 -4.23 5.91
CA SER A 252 19.51 -4.18 7.22
C SER A 252 18.02 -4.47 7.11
N PHE A 253 17.37 -3.90 6.10
CA PHE A 253 15.97 -4.18 5.79
C PHE A 253 15.75 -5.63 5.36
N GLN A 254 16.68 -6.21 4.60
CA GLN A 254 16.65 -7.62 4.23
C GLN A 254 16.68 -8.53 5.47
N LYS A 255 17.58 -8.28 6.43
CA LYS A 255 17.64 -9.05 7.68
C LYS A 255 16.36 -8.91 8.50
N TYR A 256 15.82 -7.70 8.57
CA TYR A 256 14.52 -7.44 9.20
C TYR A 256 13.41 -8.23 8.51
N GLY A 257 13.31 -8.13 7.19
CA GLY A 257 12.32 -8.82 6.38
C GLY A 257 12.36 -10.33 6.57
N VAL A 258 13.53 -10.96 6.52
CA VAL A 258 13.68 -12.40 6.73
C VAL A 258 13.19 -12.80 8.14
N LYS A 259 13.54 -12.02 9.17
CA LYS A 259 13.09 -12.26 10.55
C LYS A 259 11.57 -12.16 10.70
N MET A 260 10.96 -11.20 10.01
CA MET A 260 9.53 -10.87 10.13
C MET A 260 8.66 -11.54 9.06
N LYS A 261 9.23 -12.30 8.15
CA LYS A 261 8.54 -12.84 6.96
C LYS A 261 7.22 -13.54 7.28
N ALA A 262 7.18 -14.35 8.34
CA ALA A 262 5.97 -15.06 8.76
C ALA A 262 4.88 -14.12 9.30
N GLU A 263 5.26 -13.04 9.97
CA GLU A 263 4.34 -12.02 10.51
C GLU A 263 3.67 -11.25 9.37
N PHE A 264 4.43 -10.95 8.32
CA PHE A 264 3.94 -10.31 7.10
C PHE A 264 3.06 -11.23 6.25
N GLY A 265 2.98 -12.53 6.58
CA GLY A 265 2.19 -13.51 5.84
C GLY A 265 2.94 -14.19 4.71
N ASN A 266 4.26 -14.14 4.71
CA ASN A 266 5.18 -14.67 3.70
C ASN A 266 4.96 -14.06 2.31
N PRO A 267 5.05 -12.74 2.16
CA PRO A 267 4.95 -12.09 0.85
C PRO A 267 6.12 -12.47 -0.05
N ASP A 268 5.94 -12.29 -1.35
CA ASP A 268 6.96 -12.49 -2.38
C ASP A 268 7.92 -11.31 -2.46
N ILE A 269 7.42 -10.11 -2.13
CA ILE A 269 8.18 -8.85 -2.06
C ILE A 269 7.81 -8.14 -0.75
N LEU A 270 8.84 -7.64 -0.07
CA LEU A 270 8.72 -6.68 1.04
C LEU A 270 9.29 -5.36 0.57
N PHE A 271 8.48 -4.31 0.56
CA PHE A 271 8.88 -3.03 0.00
C PHE A 271 8.73 -1.91 1.02
N HIS A 272 9.76 -1.08 1.17
CA HIS A 272 9.74 0.06 2.07
C HIS A 272 9.44 1.36 1.34
N LEU A 273 8.51 2.13 1.90
CA LEU A 273 8.21 3.50 1.48
C LEU A 273 8.59 4.47 2.60
N SER A 274 9.41 5.43 2.29
CA SER A 274 9.82 6.50 3.19
C SER A 274 9.30 7.85 2.71
N GLY A 275 8.72 8.62 3.65
CA GLY A 275 8.26 9.98 3.41
C GLY A 275 9.26 11.05 3.82
N SER A 276 10.45 10.67 4.26
CA SER A 276 11.42 11.68 4.67
C SER A 276 12.11 12.30 3.46
N ASP A 277 11.90 13.58 3.31
CA ASP A 277 12.61 14.48 2.38
C ASP A 277 14.05 14.76 2.84
N GLU A 278 14.55 13.95 3.76
CA GLU A 278 15.88 14.10 4.33
C GLU A 278 16.96 13.47 3.42
N SER A 279 17.01 13.94 2.19
CA SER A 279 18.29 14.01 1.47
C SER A 279 19.24 15.00 2.17
N TYR A 280 19.33 14.92 3.50
CA TYR A 280 20.24 15.75 4.27
C TYR A 280 21.68 15.42 3.92
N GLY A 281 22.21 16.25 3.01
CA GLY A 281 23.65 16.38 2.84
C GLY A 281 24.36 15.31 2.03
N ASN A 282 23.69 14.40 1.34
CA ASN A 282 24.34 13.38 0.55
C ASN A 282 24.39 13.77 -0.93
N SER A 283 25.59 14.11 -1.36
CA SER A 283 25.98 14.36 -2.77
C SER A 283 25.74 13.13 -3.70
N PHE A 284 25.15 12.06 -3.21
CA PHE A 284 24.93 10.79 -3.90
C PHE A 284 23.51 10.23 -3.67
N GLY A 285 22.54 11.10 -3.42
CA GLY A 285 21.19 10.74 -3.00
C GLY A 285 20.48 9.79 -3.95
N ALA A 286 20.69 8.49 -3.76
CA ALA A 286 19.78 7.50 -4.32
C ALA A 286 18.40 7.75 -3.73
N THR A 287 17.36 7.64 -4.56
CA THR A 287 15.95 7.82 -4.19
C THR A 287 15.23 6.48 -4.08
N GLY A 288 15.91 5.40 -4.48
CA GLY A 288 15.49 4.02 -4.33
C GLY A 288 16.66 3.05 -4.42
N ILE A 289 16.42 1.81 -4.00
CA ILE A 289 17.40 0.72 -4.09
C ILE A 289 16.70 -0.63 -3.92
N ALA A 290 17.03 -1.60 -4.76
CA ALA A 290 16.50 -2.95 -4.67
C ALA A 290 17.48 -4.02 -5.12
N TYR A 291 17.26 -5.27 -4.69
CA TYR A 291 18.00 -6.41 -5.19
C TYR A 291 17.45 -6.89 -6.53
N VAL A 292 18.32 -7.00 -7.54
CA VAL A 292 17.96 -7.50 -8.87
C VAL A 292 17.52 -8.97 -8.78
N GLY A 293 16.28 -9.24 -9.19
CA GLY A 293 15.69 -10.58 -9.16
C GLY A 293 15.46 -11.13 -7.75
N GLY A 294 15.34 -10.25 -6.75
CA GLY A 294 15.13 -10.63 -5.35
C GLY A 294 13.79 -11.30 -5.06
N VAL A 295 12.78 -11.12 -5.92
CA VAL A 295 11.43 -11.67 -5.74
C VAL A 295 11.43 -13.14 -5.30
N CYS A 296 10.58 -13.52 -4.34
CA CYS A 296 10.41 -14.88 -3.81
C CYS A 296 11.70 -15.52 -3.24
N SER A 297 12.70 -14.74 -2.86
CA SER A 297 13.93 -15.21 -2.24
C SER A 297 14.11 -14.66 -0.83
N GLU A 298 15.26 -14.82 -0.23
CA GLU A 298 15.64 -14.12 0.99
C GLU A 298 16.06 -12.66 0.76
N TYR A 299 16.30 -12.27 -0.50
CA TYR A 299 16.65 -10.92 -0.95
C TYR A 299 15.45 -10.15 -1.51
N TYR A 300 14.26 -10.48 -1.11
CA TYR A 300 12.97 -10.02 -1.64
C TYR A 300 12.59 -8.58 -1.24
N VAL A 301 13.57 -7.74 -0.97
CA VAL A 301 13.37 -6.40 -0.41
C VAL A 301 13.83 -5.28 -1.34
N GLY A 302 13.10 -4.17 -1.33
CA GLY A 302 13.44 -2.91 -1.99
C GLY A 302 12.95 -1.72 -1.16
N LEU A 303 13.52 -0.56 -1.40
CA LEU A 303 13.19 0.71 -0.74
C LEU A 303 12.99 1.79 -1.80
N ALA A 304 12.04 2.70 -1.58
CA ALA A 304 11.88 3.90 -2.39
C ALA A 304 11.33 5.07 -1.56
N GLN A 305 11.66 6.28 -2.00
CA GLN A 305 11.08 7.51 -1.49
C GLN A 305 9.71 7.74 -2.15
N ASP A 306 8.75 8.21 -1.38
CA ASP A 306 7.46 8.68 -1.86
C ASP A 306 6.87 9.69 -0.87
N ASP A 307 6.33 10.79 -1.38
CA ASP A 307 5.56 11.72 -0.53
C ASP A 307 4.13 11.19 -0.42
N ALA A 308 3.81 10.67 0.75
CA ALA A 308 2.50 10.11 1.03
C ALA A 308 1.37 11.06 0.58
N THR A 309 0.36 10.51 -0.10
CA THR A 309 -0.78 11.21 -0.72
C THR A 309 -0.50 11.97 -2.02
N LEU A 310 0.77 12.15 -2.41
CA LEU A 310 1.14 12.95 -3.59
C LEU A 310 1.53 12.12 -4.83
N PHE A 311 1.82 10.81 -4.67
CA PHE A 311 2.30 9.91 -5.72
C PHE A 311 3.63 10.33 -6.37
N SER A 312 4.43 11.16 -5.68
CA SER A 312 5.71 11.66 -6.21
C SER A 312 6.74 10.55 -6.44
N GLY A 313 6.67 9.48 -5.65
CA GLY A 313 7.51 8.28 -5.75
C GLY A 313 7.01 7.20 -6.69
N GLU A 314 5.89 7.41 -7.37
CA GLU A 314 5.24 6.38 -8.20
C GLU A 314 6.19 5.80 -9.25
N TYR A 315 6.96 6.66 -9.89
CA TYR A 315 7.90 6.25 -10.93
C TYR A 315 9.08 5.46 -10.36
N ILE A 316 9.68 5.92 -9.25
CA ILE A 316 10.79 5.19 -8.62
C ILE A 316 10.35 3.87 -8.01
N VAL A 317 9.14 3.79 -7.42
CA VAL A 317 8.56 2.53 -6.96
C VAL A 317 8.42 1.55 -8.12
N THR A 318 8.00 2.01 -9.30
CA THR A 318 7.91 1.20 -10.52
C THR A 318 9.28 0.66 -10.92
N HIS A 319 10.32 1.51 -10.89
CA HIS A 319 11.70 1.17 -11.23
C HIS A 319 12.27 0.10 -10.27
N GLU A 320 12.18 0.33 -8.95
CA GLU A 320 12.71 -0.60 -7.95
C GLU A 320 11.97 -1.94 -7.93
N LEU A 321 10.66 -1.94 -8.16
CA LEU A 321 9.90 -3.18 -8.35
C LEU A 321 10.34 -3.90 -9.63
N GLY A 322 10.73 -3.17 -10.67
CA GLY A 322 11.36 -3.73 -11.87
C GLY A 322 12.64 -4.50 -11.53
N HIS A 323 13.53 -3.94 -10.71
CA HIS A 323 14.72 -4.63 -10.21
C HIS A 323 14.35 -5.90 -9.45
N LEU A 324 13.43 -5.83 -8.49
CA LEU A 324 13.00 -7.00 -7.74
C LEU A 324 12.43 -8.11 -8.62
N LEU A 325 11.72 -7.76 -9.68
CA LEU A 325 11.18 -8.70 -10.66
C LEU A 325 12.26 -9.29 -11.60
N GLY A 326 13.45 -8.69 -11.66
CA GLY A 326 14.58 -9.24 -12.38
C GLY A 326 15.30 -8.30 -13.32
N CYS A 327 14.89 -7.05 -13.45
CA CYS A 327 15.49 -6.15 -14.42
C CYS A 327 16.86 -5.63 -13.94
N GLU A 328 17.86 -5.75 -14.78
CA GLU A 328 19.01 -4.84 -14.83
C GLU A 328 18.60 -3.59 -15.63
N HIS A 329 19.37 -2.52 -15.54
CA HIS A 329 19.15 -1.34 -16.37
C HIS A 329 19.28 -1.64 -17.85
N ASP A 330 18.51 -0.95 -18.70
CA ASP A 330 18.64 -1.03 -20.14
C ASP A 330 20.06 -0.70 -20.58
N GLY A 331 20.62 -1.51 -21.49
CA GLY A 331 22.01 -1.47 -21.90
C GLY A 331 22.97 -2.30 -21.06
N SER A 332 22.57 -2.78 -19.88
CA SER A 332 23.43 -3.54 -18.97
C SER A 332 23.46 -5.03 -19.31
N SER A 333 24.60 -5.67 -18.99
CA SER A 333 24.73 -7.14 -19.04
C SER A 333 23.93 -7.78 -17.91
N GLY A 334 23.60 -9.07 -18.06
CA GLY A 334 22.90 -9.82 -17.04
C GLY A 334 23.70 -10.00 -15.76
N THR A 335 23.02 -10.01 -14.62
CA THR A 335 23.65 -10.23 -13.32
C THR A 335 24.27 -11.61 -13.22
N SER A 336 25.51 -11.67 -12.74
CA SER A 336 26.25 -12.92 -12.56
C SER A 336 25.75 -13.80 -11.41
N VAL A 337 24.91 -13.26 -10.53
CA VAL A 337 24.35 -13.98 -9.37
C VAL A 337 23.17 -14.84 -9.72
N ILE A 338 22.52 -14.58 -10.86
CA ILE A 338 21.45 -15.40 -11.42
C ILE A 338 21.97 -16.05 -12.70
N GLU A 339 22.38 -17.31 -12.61
CA GLU A 339 22.96 -18.04 -13.74
C GLU A 339 22.03 -18.03 -14.96
N GLY A 340 22.56 -17.61 -16.12
CA GLY A 340 21.83 -17.50 -17.37
C GLY A 340 20.93 -16.27 -17.49
N HIS A 341 21.05 -15.29 -16.59
CA HIS A 341 20.27 -14.06 -16.68
C HIS A 341 20.55 -13.32 -18.01
N PRO A 342 19.50 -12.95 -18.78
CA PRO A 342 19.68 -12.45 -20.16
C PRO A 342 20.32 -11.06 -20.22
N GLY A 343 20.11 -10.22 -19.18
CA GLY A 343 20.48 -8.81 -19.22
C GLY A 343 19.63 -8.01 -20.22
N ALA A 344 20.06 -6.79 -20.50
CA ALA A 344 19.36 -5.82 -21.34
C ALA A 344 20.24 -5.14 -22.38
N THR A 345 21.34 -5.78 -22.80
CA THR A 345 22.32 -5.19 -23.73
C THR A 345 21.75 -4.83 -25.10
N SER A 346 20.64 -5.44 -25.51
CA SER A 346 19.96 -5.15 -26.77
C SER A 346 19.00 -3.96 -26.70
N CYS A 347 18.68 -3.47 -25.49
CA CYS A 347 17.86 -2.28 -25.27
C CYS A 347 18.75 -1.11 -24.91
N SER A 348 18.63 -0.02 -25.65
CA SER A 348 19.48 1.15 -25.43
C SER A 348 19.02 1.93 -24.21
N TRP A 349 19.94 2.29 -23.32
CA TRP A 349 19.72 3.25 -22.24
C TRP A 349 19.03 4.55 -22.72
N ASN A 350 19.45 5.03 -23.89
CA ASN A 350 18.95 6.27 -24.47
C ASN A 350 17.55 6.17 -25.07
N ASP A 351 16.94 4.98 -25.10
CA ASP A 351 15.54 4.84 -25.55
C ASP A 351 14.55 5.34 -24.50
N GLY A 352 14.99 5.48 -23.25
CA GLY A 352 14.26 6.15 -22.19
C GLY A 352 13.06 5.38 -21.64
N TYR A 353 13.16 4.05 -21.54
CA TYR A 353 12.20 3.22 -20.83
C TYR A 353 12.37 3.29 -19.32
N VAL A 354 11.44 2.69 -18.56
CA VAL A 354 11.42 2.69 -17.08
C VAL A 354 12.77 2.31 -16.47
N MET A 355 13.48 1.33 -17.05
CA MET A 355 14.78 0.88 -16.53
C MET A 355 15.96 1.72 -17.05
N SER A 356 15.70 3.01 -17.31
CA SER A 356 16.73 4.04 -17.56
C SER A 356 16.33 5.34 -16.85
N TYR A 357 17.28 6.31 -16.73
CA TYR A 357 16.98 7.64 -16.15
C TYR A 357 16.66 8.69 -17.22
N VAL A 358 16.57 8.26 -18.46
CA VAL A 358 16.32 9.17 -19.59
C VAL A 358 14.83 9.34 -19.76
N ASP A 359 14.33 10.54 -19.49
CA ASP A 359 12.94 10.88 -19.78
C ASP A 359 12.76 11.14 -21.27
N LYS A 360 12.08 10.23 -21.96
CA LYS A 360 11.77 10.30 -23.39
C LYS A 360 10.29 9.99 -23.67
N GLY A 361 9.44 10.87 -23.24
CA GLY A 361 8.02 10.84 -23.59
C GLY A 361 7.34 9.49 -23.30
N ALA A 362 6.68 8.91 -24.30
CA ALA A 362 5.88 7.69 -24.09
C ALA A 362 6.68 6.47 -23.62
N ASN A 363 7.96 6.36 -23.97
CA ASN A 363 8.80 5.24 -23.53
C ASN A 363 9.06 5.29 -22.02
N HIS A 364 9.13 6.51 -21.46
CA HIS A 364 9.35 6.70 -20.03
C HIS A 364 8.28 6.04 -19.16
N GLN A 365 7.11 5.80 -19.70
CA GLN A 365 5.99 5.16 -19.01
C GLN A 365 5.90 3.63 -19.23
N GLN A 366 6.88 3.01 -19.88
CA GLN A 366 6.83 1.61 -20.29
C GLN A 366 8.11 0.86 -19.91
N PHE A 367 7.99 -0.43 -19.65
CA PHE A 367 9.14 -1.32 -19.59
C PHE A 367 9.58 -1.71 -21.00
N SER A 368 10.88 -1.81 -21.23
CA SER A 368 11.42 -2.30 -22.48
C SER A 368 11.12 -3.79 -22.68
N HIS A 369 11.25 -4.29 -23.92
CA HIS A 369 11.13 -5.74 -24.16
C HIS A 369 12.20 -6.53 -23.39
N CYS A 370 13.40 -5.97 -23.21
CA CYS A 370 14.45 -6.59 -22.40
C CYS A 370 14.04 -6.71 -20.93
N SER A 371 13.37 -5.70 -20.38
CA SER A 371 12.83 -5.77 -19.03
C SER A 371 11.84 -6.91 -18.88
N PHE A 372 10.90 -7.08 -19.81
CA PHE A 372 9.95 -8.19 -19.77
C PHE A 372 10.62 -9.57 -19.97
N GLU A 373 11.68 -9.67 -20.77
CA GLU A 373 12.47 -10.90 -20.91
C GLU A 373 13.16 -11.29 -19.60
N GLN A 374 13.76 -10.33 -18.93
CA GLN A 374 14.43 -10.52 -17.64
C GLN A 374 13.44 -10.93 -16.55
N MET A 375 12.30 -10.23 -16.43
CA MET A 375 11.24 -10.58 -15.48
C MET A 375 10.72 -11.99 -15.71
N ARG A 376 10.46 -12.35 -16.97
CA ARG A 376 9.98 -13.68 -17.36
C ARG A 376 11.00 -14.75 -16.99
N PHE A 377 12.27 -14.50 -17.27
CA PHE A 377 13.36 -15.41 -16.93
C PHE A 377 13.43 -15.66 -15.42
N VAL A 378 13.43 -14.59 -14.61
CA VAL A 378 13.55 -14.68 -13.15
C VAL A 378 12.33 -15.37 -12.53
N LEU A 379 11.12 -14.98 -12.90
CA LEU A 379 9.90 -15.60 -12.36
C LEU A 379 9.81 -17.09 -12.72
N ASN A 380 10.20 -17.48 -13.93
CA ASN A 380 10.25 -18.86 -14.32
C ASN A 380 11.29 -19.65 -13.52
N LYS A 381 12.46 -19.05 -13.28
CA LYS A 381 13.53 -19.67 -12.48
C LYS A 381 13.16 -19.82 -11.01
N ARG A 382 12.35 -18.91 -10.45
CA ARG A 382 11.78 -19.02 -9.09
C ARG A 382 10.76 -20.17 -8.97
N GLY A 383 10.00 -20.42 -10.02
CA GLY A 383 9.12 -21.57 -10.14
C GLY A 383 7.88 -21.51 -9.21
N LYS A 384 7.33 -22.69 -8.91
CA LYS A 384 6.04 -22.86 -8.21
C LYS A 384 5.97 -22.19 -6.85
N ASP A 385 7.07 -22.04 -6.13
CA ASP A 385 7.09 -21.42 -4.81
C ASP A 385 6.78 -19.91 -4.90
N CYS A 386 7.13 -19.30 -6.04
CA CYS A 386 6.82 -17.90 -6.36
C CYS A 386 5.42 -17.70 -6.95
N TRP A 387 4.85 -18.71 -7.58
CA TRP A 387 3.55 -18.60 -8.25
C TRP A 387 2.36 -18.88 -7.32
N LYS A 388 2.65 -19.41 -6.14
CA LYS A 388 1.63 -19.81 -5.18
C LYS A 388 1.16 -18.62 -4.35
N ILE A 389 -0.12 -18.28 -4.47
CA ILE A 389 -0.75 -17.26 -3.64
C ILE A 389 -0.91 -17.80 -2.20
N VAL A 390 -0.27 -17.16 -1.22
CA VAL A 390 -0.26 -17.58 0.19
C VAL A 390 -1.28 -16.80 1.04
N SER A 391 -1.58 -15.56 0.67
CA SER A 391 -2.49 -14.66 1.42
C SER A 391 -3.91 -15.21 1.62
N ARG A 392 -4.34 -16.18 0.79
CA ARG A 392 -5.67 -16.81 0.88
C ARG A 392 -5.84 -17.85 1.99
N THR A 393 -4.76 -18.28 2.64
CA THR A 393 -4.76 -19.56 3.36
C THR A 393 -4.61 -19.48 4.87
N ARG A 394 -4.43 -18.32 5.50
CA ARG A 394 -4.26 -18.26 6.95
C ARG A 394 -5.50 -17.82 7.71
N ASN A 395 -6.13 -18.78 8.39
CA ASN A 395 -6.99 -18.49 9.53
C ASN A 395 -6.18 -17.78 10.61
N VAL A 396 -6.55 -16.55 10.94
CA VAL A 396 -6.02 -15.83 12.10
C VAL A 396 -6.34 -16.64 13.35
N THR A 397 -5.32 -17.03 14.10
CA THR A 397 -5.51 -17.82 15.32
C THR A 397 -6.34 -17.04 16.36
N ARG A 398 -7.34 -17.70 16.96
CA ARG A 398 -8.38 -17.13 17.82
C ARG A 398 -7.91 -16.60 19.19
N LYS A 399 -6.62 -16.43 19.45
CA LYS A 399 -6.14 -15.95 20.75
C LYS A 399 -5.56 -14.56 20.65
N TYR A 400 -6.26 -13.59 21.25
CA TYR A 400 -5.77 -12.23 21.46
C TYR A 400 -4.86 -12.19 22.68
N PRO A 401 -3.54 -11.95 22.57
CA PRO A 401 -2.68 -11.72 23.71
C PRO A 401 -3.08 -10.38 24.36
N GLY A 402 -3.53 -10.42 25.59
CA GLY A 402 -3.94 -9.22 26.35
C GLY A 402 -5.42 -9.13 26.70
N TYR A 403 -6.26 -9.95 26.07
CA TYR A 403 -7.67 -10.06 26.49
C TYR A 403 -7.75 -10.52 27.95
N ARG A 404 -8.32 -9.67 28.77
CA ARG A 404 -8.70 -10.01 30.14
C ARG A 404 -10.22 -10.11 30.19
N PRO A 405 -10.80 -11.35 30.20
CA PRO A 405 -12.25 -11.54 30.22
C PRO A 405 -12.94 -10.84 31.38
N ASP A 406 -12.18 -10.60 32.46
CA ASP A 406 -12.64 -9.95 33.67
C ASP A 406 -12.66 -8.39 33.59
N LEU A 407 -12.00 -7.79 32.62
CA LEU A 407 -11.86 -6.32 32.54
C LEU A 407 -13.21 -5.62 32.38
N ASN A 408 -14.05 -6.11 31.48
CA ASN A 408 -15.38 -5.55 31.24
C ASN A 408 -16.25 -5.64 32.49
N MET A 409 -16.17 -6.79 33.17
CA MET A 409 -16.92 -7.00 34.41
C MET A 409 -16.38 -6.10 35.55
N ARG A 410 -15.07 -5.86 35.64
CA ARG A 410 -14.51 -4.93 36.63
C ARG A 410 -15.00 -3.51 36.41
N ILE A 411 -15.03 -3.03 35.17
CA ILE A 411 -15.56 -1.71 34.83
C ILE A 411 -17.03 -1.61 35.24
N CYS A 412 -17.83 -2.62 34.90
CA CYS A 412 -19.23 -2.65 35.27
C CYS A 412 -19.43 -2.69 36.79
N LYS A 413 -18.57 -3.41 37.54
CA LYS A 413 -18.58 -3.40 39.03
C LYS A 413 -18.18 -2.07 39.62
N THR A 414 -17.35 -1.28 38.95
CA THR A 414 -17.04 0.08 39.40
C THR A 414 -18.25 1.01 39.25
N ILE A 415 -19.07 0.79 38.21
CA ILE A 415 -20.32 1.58 37.99
C ILE A 415 -21.41 1.11 38.97
N TYR A 416 -21.50 -0.20 39.21
CA TYR A 416 -22.52 -0.82 40.05
C TYR A 416 -21.90 -1.72 41.13
N PRO A 417 -21.23 -1.17 42.15
CA PRO A 417 -20.38 -1.95 43.07
C PRO A 417 -21.17 -2.97 43.95
N ASN A 418 -22.47 -2.70 44.21
CA ASN A 418 -23.28 -3.52 45.09
C ASN A 418 -24.36 -4.37 44.38
N LYS A 419 -24.22 -4.55 43.06
CA LYS A 419 -25.22 -5.31 42.28
C LYS A 419 -24.69 -6.71 41.94
N HIS A 420 -25.45 -7.76 42.30
CA HIS A 420 -25.09 -9.15 42.09
C HIS A 420 -25.48 -9.66 40.67
N ASN A 421 -26.60 -9.15 40.13
CA ASN A 421 -27.10 -9.57 38.79
C ASN A 421 -26.60 -8.62 37.71
N LEU A 422 -25.28 -8.47 37.65
CA LEU A 422 -24.59 -7.59 36.70
C LEU A 422 -24.04 -8.35 35.52
N GLN A 423 -24.32 -7.88 34.32
CA GLN A 423 -23.77 -8.40 33.05
C GLN A 423 -22.95 -7.31 32.36
N ALA A 424 -21.80 -7.69 31.85
CA ALA A 424 -20.93 -6.83 31.05
C ALA A 424 -20.93 -7.38 29.60
N ILE A 425 -21.60 -6.67 28.71
CA ILE A 425 -21.80 -7.10 27.32
C ILE A 425 -21.21 -6.06 26.40
N VAL A 426 -20.31 -6.46 25.52
CA VAL A 426 -19.84 -5.58 24.43
C VAL A 426 -20.88 -5.62 23.31
N ILE A 427 -21.40 -4.45 22.95
CA ILE A 427 -22.35 -4.25 21.88
C ILE A 427 -21.72 -3.44 20.76
N LYS A 428 -22.27 -3.56 19.55
CA LYS A 428 -21.90 -2.73 18.41
C LYS A 428 -22.97 -1.67 18.21
N GLU A 429 -22.55 -0.43 18.13
CA GLU A 429 -23.39 0.71 17.75
C GLU A 429 -22.90 1.30 16.43
N ASN A 430 -23.77 1.92 15.66
CA ASN A 430 -23.43 2.59 14.39
C ASN A 430 -22.56 1.74 13.42
N GLY A 431 -22.86 0.44 13.34
CA GLY A 431 -22.11 -0.53 12.53
C GLY A 431 -21.05 -1.25 13.36
N ASP A 432 -19.87 -0.68 13.55
CA ASP A 432 -18.73 -1.35 14.19
C ASP A 432 -18.21 -0.67 15.46
N GLU A 433 -18.88 0.38 15.96
CA GLU A 433 -18.51 1.03 17.22
C GLU A 433 -18.64 0.08 18.41
N CYS A 434 -17.57 -0.08 19.17
CA CYS A 434 -17.53 -0.90 20.37
C CYS A 434 -18.03 -0.13 21.58
N LYS A 435 -19.14 -0.57 22.14
CA LYS A 435 -19.66 -0.05 23.42
C LYS A 435 -19.77 -1.17 24.45
N LEU A 436 -19.52 -0.85 25.70
CA LEU A 436 -19.71 -1.73 26.85
C LEU A 436 -21.04 -1.41 27.52
N SER A 437 -21.98 -2.32 27.46
CA SER A 437 -23.25 -2.25 28.18
C SER A 437 -23.11 -2.97 29.52
N CYS A 438 -23.18 -2.21 30.60
CA CYS A 438 -23.26 -2.74 31.96
C CYS A 438 -24.75 -2.87 32.35
N LYS A 439 -25.30 -4.08 32.24
CA LYS A 439 -26.73 -4.36 32.46
C LYS A 439 -26.94 -4.95 33.86
N VAL A 440 -27.85 -4.38 34.60
CA VAL A 440 -28.34 -4.90 35.90
C VAL A 440 -29.74 -5.42 35.72
N THR A 441 -30.02 -6.66 36.20
CA THR A 441 -31.35 -7.23 36.23
C THR A 441 -31.84 -7.33 37.68
N GLU A 442 -33.02 -6.79 37.95
CA GLU A 442 -33.62 -6.80 39.30
C GLU A 442 -34.47 -8.06 39.49
N SER A 443 -34.77 -8.38 40.76
CA SER A 443 -35.51 -9.56 41.15
C SER A 443 -36.94 -9.69 40.60
N GLY A 444 -37.51 -8.58 40.05
CA GLY A 444 -38.79 -8.53 39.35
C GLY A 444 -38.72 -8.71 37.82
N GLY A 445 -37.53 -8.99 37.27
CA GLY A 445 -37.32 -9.14 35.83
C GLY A 445 -37.12 -7.81 35.08
N SER A 446 -37.28 -6.65 35.72
CA SER A 446 -36.91 -5.36 35.16
C SER A 446 -35.40 -5.25 35.04
N TRP A 447 -34.94 -4.45 34.07
CA TRP A 447 -33.51 -4.23 33.86
C TRP A 447 -33.22 -2.78 33.48
N TYR A 448 -32.01 -2.35 33.76
CA TYR A 448 -31.44 -1.10 33.27
C TYR A 448 -29.97 -1.27 32.93
N SER A 449 -29.42 -0.40 32.11
CA SER A 449 -28.01 -0.48 31.71
C SER A 449 -27.38 0.90 31.58
N THR A 450 -26.09 0.95 31.83
CA THR A 450 -25.23 2.09 31.48
C THR A 450 -24.32 1.66 30.33
N ILE A 451 -24.23 2.52 29.31
CA ILE A 451 -23.36 2.30 28.15
C ILE A 451 -22.11 3.16 28.33
N LYS A 452 -20.95 2.57 28.12
CA LYS A 452 -19.61 3.19 28.13
C LYS A 452 -18.83 2.74 26.91
N ASP A 453 -17.73 3.41 26.61
CA ASP A 453 -16.79 2.91 25.61
C ASP A 453 -16.20 1.58 26.07
N ALA A 454 -16.20 0.60 25.15
CA ALA A 454 -15.59 -0.69 25.47
C ALA A 454 -14.05 -0.52 25.50
N PRO A 455 -13.38 -1.11 26.51
CA PRO A 455 -11.92 -1.09 26.54
C PRO A 455 -11.32 -1.77 25.30
N ASP A 456 -10.19 -1.28 24.87
CA ASP A 456 -9.44 -1.94 23.81
C ASP A 456 -9.16 -3.41 24.16
N PHE A 457 -9.24 -4.24 23.13
CA PHE A 457 -9.06 -5.68 23.17
C PHE A 457 -10.19 -6.48 23.85
N SER A 458 -11.29 -5.83 24.18
CA SER A 458 -12.52 -6.55 24.56
C SER A 458 -13.05 -7.35 23.36
N SER A 459 -13.48 -8.57 23.59
CA SER A 459 -14.13 -9.37 22.53
C SER A 459 -15.46 -8.74 22.14
N CYS A 460 -15.67 -8.51 20.86
CA CYS A 460 -16.91 -7.99 20.29
C CYS A 460 -17.55 -8.94 19.29
N GLY A 461 -17.13 -10.20 19.26
CA GLY A 461 -17.64 -11.27 18.43
C GLY A 461 -16.61 -12.37 18.19
N ASP A 462 -16.95 -13.36 17.37
CA ASP A 462 -16.04 -14.45 17.03
C ASP A 462 -14.82 -13.93 16.26
N SER A 463 -13.63 -14.08 16.87
CA SER A 463 -12.35 -13.65 16.29
C SER A 463 -12.25 -12.14 16.03
N THR A 464 -13.02 -11.32 16.75
CA THR A 464 -12.99 -9.87 16.68
C THR A 464 -12.74 -9.25 18.05
N ALA A 465 -12.08 -8.10 18.07
CA ALA A 465 -11.80 -7.33 19.28
C ALA A 465 -12.03 -5.84 19.03
N CYS A 466 -12.32 -5.13 20.10
CA CYS A 466 -12.39 -3.66 20.09
C CYS A 466 -10.98 -3.08 20.01
N VAL A 467 -10.73 -2.24 19.03
CA VAL A 467 -9.47 -1.50 18.90
C VAL A 467 -9.81 -0.07 18.49
N LYS A 468 -9.33 0.89 19.28
CA LYS A 468 -9.64 2.33 19.08
C LYS A 468 -11.15 2.56 18.90
N GLY A 469 -11.96 1.90 19.72
CA GLY A 469 -13.42 2.02 19.72
C GLY A 469 -14.16 1.29 18.59
N ARG A 470 -13.47 0.51 17.75
CA ARG A 470 -14.09 -0.26 16.65
C ARG A 470 -13.92 -1.75 16.82
N CYS A 471 -14.97 -2.50 16.45
CA CYS A 471 -14.94 -3.96 16.45
C CYS A 471 -14.32 -4.48 15.14
N ILE A 472 -13.08 -4.95 15.22
CA ILE A 472 -12.30 -5.37 14.06
C ILE A 472 -11.67 -6.74 14.29
N ARG A 473 -11.29 -7.41 13.20
CA ARG A 473 -10.52 -8.64 13.28
C ARG A 473 -9.05 -8.29 13.54
N ALA A 474 -8.55 -8.59 14.75
CA ALA A 474 -7.21 -8.22 15.18
C ALA A 474 -6.47 -9.39 15.84
N THR A 475 -5.16 -9.45 15.66
CA THR A 475 -4.24 -10.30 16.43
C THR A 475 -3.23 -9.39 17.13
N ILE A 476 -3.07 -9.59 18.44
CA ILE A 476 -2.20 -8.74 19.28
C ILE A 476 -1.04 -9.58 19.80
N ARG A 477 0.17 -9.08 19.66
CA ARG A 477 1.40 -9.69 20.15
C ARG A 477 2.11 -8.73 21.10
N ARG A 478 2.39 -9.17 22.33
CA ARG A 478 3.21 -8.36 23.26
C ARG A 478 4.68 -8.46 22.86
N LYS A 479 5.38 -7.33 22.87
CA LYS A 479 6.85 -7.31 22.77
C LYS A 479 7.41 -8.01 24.03
N ASN A 480 8.23 -9.04 23.86
CA ASN A 480 8.88 -9.69 24.99
C ASN A 480 9.83 -8.69 25.68
N SER A 481 9.63 -8.49 26.96
CA SER A 481 10.43 -7.57 27.81
C SER A 481 11.88 -8.05 28.07
N THR A 482 12.45 -8.90 27.24
CA THR A 482 13.83 -9.38 27.36
C THR A 482 14.81 -8.37 26.77
N GLY A 483 15.07 -7.28 27.49
CA GLY A 483 16.04 -6.25 27.08
C GLY A 483 16.57 -5.38 28.20
N ARG A 484 16.12 -5.51 29.44
CA ARG A 484 16.82 -4.86 30.57
C ARG A 484 18.01 -5.70 31.00
N ARG A 485 19.18 -5.49 30.40
CA ARG A 485 20.45 -5.89 31.01
C ARG A 485 20.58 -5.18 32.35
N ARG A 486 20.59 -5.96 33.44
CA ARG A 486 21.10 -5.50 34.72
C ARG A 486 22.57 -5.06 34.51
N ARG A 487 22.86 -3.85 34.88
CA ARG A 487 24.22 -3.47 35.30
C ARG A 487 24.38 -3.88 36.75
#